data_4fe71c271a62184ea66b0f4219065273
#
_entry.id   4fe71c271a62184ea66b0f4219065273
#
_cell.length_a   1.000
_cell.length_b   1.000
_cell.length_c   1.000
_cell.angle_alpha   90.00
_cell.angle_beta   90.00
_cell.angle_gamma   90.00
#
_symmetry.space_group_name_H-M   'P 1'
#
loop_
_entity.id
_entity.type
_entity.pdbx_description
1 polymer ?
#
loop_
_entity_poly.entity_id
_entity_poly.type
_entity_poly.pdbx_seq_one_letter_code
_entity_poly.pdbx_strand_id
1 'polypeptide(L)'
;MFDHTASTTRSGPFGARTGTRPPGTRMYGRLPGGLPFLSLGSGEPLVFLPGLGAHNEGPVGMERWAQALMLEPYAHSRRVWWVNRRPGLAPDATIADLAGELAGALRRQFGRPVDVLGMSTGGSVALQLAVDHPDVVKRLIIVSAAYRLGERGRNAQRRVAQEVQAERPRRAGAAAFAMLGAGPASRRLLGVLGWLLGRSMYGKATPDMIATIRAEDQLDLRDRLHEISAPTLVIGGERDAFYSEQLFTQTAALIPNSQLLLYEGQSHMGTSTSRDLVSDVLGFLDAQDIAPGAAPGRSIRVSRRRDRATD
;
A
#
# COMPACT_ATOMS: atom_id res chain seq x y z
N MET A 1 -54.41 7.30 30.22
CA MET A 1 -54.23 8.53 29.45
C MET A 1 -52.75 8.88 29.54
N PHE A 2 -51.92 8.24 28.72
CA PHE A 2 -50.49 8.54 28.60
C PHE A 2 -50.11 8.46 27.11
N ASP A 3 -49.72 9.63 26.63
CA ASP A 3 -49.41 9.91 25.25
C ASP A 3 -47.96 9.46 24.95
N HIS A 4 -47.77 8.58 23.95
CA HIS A 4 -46.47 8.17 23.46
C HIS A 4 -46.18 8.89 22.15
N THR A 5 -45.50 10.03 22.23
CA THR A 5 -44.92 10.69 21.05
C THR A 5 -43.67 9.96 20.58
N ALA A 6 -43.79 9.29 19.44
CA ALA A 6 -42.67 8.69 18.73
C ALA A 6 -41.77 9.77 18.08
N SER A 7 -40.53 9.82 18.50
CA SER A 7 -39.48 10.65 17.87
C SER A 7 -38.96 9.98 16.62
N THR A 8 -39.35 10.46 15.44
CA THR A 8 -38.80 10.10 14.14
C THR A 8 -37.52 10.89 13.91
N THR A 9 -36.35 10.23 14.02
CA THR A 9 -35.08 10.78 13.59
C THR A 9 -35.00 10.75 12.06
N ARG A 10 -35.14 11.91 11.42
CA ARG A 10 -34.88 12.14 10.01
C ARG A 10 -33.37 12.04 9.73
N SER A 11 -32.97 11.04 8.99
CA SER A 11 -31.67 11.01 8.30
C SER A 11 -31.68 11.99 7.14
N GLY A 12 -31.03 13.16 7.32
CA GLY A 12 -30.81 14.13 6.26
C GLY A 12 -29.57 13.77 5.43
N PRO A 13 -29.52 14.14 4.15
CA PRO A 13 -28.38 13.87 3.27
C PRO A 13 -27.16 14.67 3.73
N PHE A 14 -26.00 14.01 3.78
CA PHE A 14 -24.71 14.64 4.08
C PHE A 14 -24.37 15.67 2.98
N GLY A 15 -24.77 16.91 3.20
CA GLY A 15 -24.31 18.06 2.43
C GLY A 15 -22.82 18.30 2.70
N ALA A 16 -22.03 18.38 1.63
CA ALA A 16 -20.62 18.75 1.68
C ALA A 16 -20.47 20.16 2.30
N ARG A 17 -20.10 20.21 3.58
CA ARG A 17 -19.67 21.46 4.24
C ARG A 17 -18.22 21.71 3.84
N THR A 18 -17.99 22.60 2.88
CA THR A 18 -16.71 23.22 2.57
C THR A 18 -16.32 24.20 3.70
N GLY A 19 -15.99 23.66 4.86
CA GLY A 19 -15.37 24.43 5.93
C GLY A 19 -13.90 24.08 5.96
N THR A 20 -13.02 25.06 5.81
CA THR A 20 -11.57 24.94 6.00
C THR A 20 -11.30 24.43 7.43
N ARG A 21 -11.01 23.13 7.56
CA ARG A 21 -10.62 22.53 8.83
C ARG A 21 -9.17 22.91 9.16
N PRO A 22 -8.81 23.11 10.44
CA PRO A 22 -7.45 23.47 10.83
C PRO A 22 -6.44 22.43 10.34
N PRO A 23 -5.22 22.86 9.95
CA PRO A 23 -4.12 21.98 9.56
C PRO A 23 -3.86 20.95 10.68
N GLY A 24 -3.73 19.67 10.32
CA GLY A 24 -3.39 18.61 11.27
C GLY A 24 -4.55 17.76 11.79
N THR A 25 -5.81 18.00 11.41
CA THR A 25 -6.95 17.20 11.86
C THR A 25 -6.88 15.77 11.30
N ARG A 26 -6.72 14.78 12.18
CA ARG A 26 -6.85 13.34 11.82
C ARG A 26 -8.33 13.02 11.59
N MET A 27 -8.59 12.28 10.53
CA MET A 27 -9.94 11.80 10.18
C MET A 27 -9.91 10.31 9.94
N TYR A 28 -10.99 9.63 10.30
CA TYR A 28 -11.18 8.21 10.00
C TYR A 28 -12.62 7.98 9.62
N GLY A 29 -12.84 6.92 8.83
CA GLY A 29 -14.18 6.55 8.39
C GLY A 29 -14.11 5.54 7.25
N ARG A 30 -15.12 5.60 6.41
CA ARG A 30 -15.18 4.82 5.17
C ARG A 30 -15.38 5.76 3.99
N LEU A 31 -14.63 5.53 2.92
CA LEU A 31 -14.87 6.16 1.63
C LEU A 31 -16.17 5.59 1.01
N PRO A 32 -16.72 6.28 -0.01
CA PRO A 32 -17.81 5.71 -0.80
C PRO A 32 -17.44 4.32 -1.34
N GLY A 33 -18.30 3.33 -1.12
CA GLY A 33 -17.99 1.92 -1.41
C GLY A 33 -17.49 1.12 -0.20
N GLY A 34 -17.37 1.76 0.98
CA GLY A 34 -17.08 1.07 2.24
C GLY A 34 -15.60 0.85 2.55
N LEU A 35 -14.67 1.43 1.77
CA LEU A 35 -13.23 1.30 1.99
C LEU A 35 -12.81 2.10 3.24
N PRO A 36 -12.22 1.47 4.26
CA PRO A 36 -11.76 2.17 5.46
C PRO A 36 -10.65 3.16 5.14
N PHE A 37 -10.66 4.31 5.79
CA PHE A 37 -9.58 5.28 5.66
C PHE A 37 -9.16 5.91 7.00
N LEU A 38 -7.90 6.34 7.02
CA LEU A 38 -7.33 7.27 7.98
C LEU A 38 -6.73 8.42 7.18
N SER A 39 -7.00 9.67 7.54
CA SER A 39 -6.40 10.83 6.86
C SER A 39 -5.77 11.80 7.85
N LEU A 40 -4.62 12.36 7.49
CA LEU A 40 -3.85 13.33 8.28
C LEU A 40 -3.10 14.30 7.38
N GLY A 41 -2.69 15.44 7.94
CA GLY A 41 -1.99 16.50 7.19
C GLY A 41 -2.96 17.41 6.41
N SER A 42 -2.40 18.21 5.50
CA SER A 42 -3.12 19.17 4.65
C SER A 42 -2.43 19.28 3.28
N GLY A 43 -3.06 19.96 2.33
CA GLY A 43 -2.51 20.14 0.98
C GLY A 43 -3.02 19.09 -0.03
N GLU A 44 -2.22 18.81 -1.07
CA GLU A 44 -2.56 17.87 -2.13
C GLU A 44 -2.74 16.44 -1.59
N PRO A 45 -3.75 15.71 -2.08
CA PRO A 45 -4.01 14.35 -1.62
C PRO A 45 -2.93 13.38 -2.09
N LEU A 46 -2.40 12.60 -1.14
CA LEU A 46 -1.57 11.43 -1.36
C LEU A 46 -2.30 10.20 -0.81
N VAL A 47 -2.78 9.32 -1.69
CA VAL A 47 -3.44 8.08 -1.30
C VAL A 47 -2.40 7.01 -1.06
N PHE A 48 -2.31 6.52 0.18
CA PHE A 48 -1.43 5.44 0.59
C PHE A 48 -2.20 4.13 0.68
N LEU A 49 -1.78 3.14 -0.08
CA LEU A 49 -2.34 1.78 -0.09
C LEU A 49 -1.44 0.84 0.71
N PRO A 50 -1.90 0.29 1.83
CA PRO A 50 -1.07 -0.57 2.68
C PRO A 50 -0.85 -1.95 2.07
N GLY A 51 0.21 -2.61 2.52
CA GLY A 51 0.49 -4.01 2.24
C GLY A 51 -0.57 -4.98 2.77
N LEU A 52 -0.25 -6.27 2.74
CA LEU A 52 -1.12 -7.32 3.24
C LEU A 52 -1.32 -7.18 4.76
N GLY A 53 -2.56 -7.09 5.19
CA GLY A 53 -2.98 -7.11 6.58
C GLY A 53 -3.73 -8.39 6.94
N ALA A 54 -3.87 -8.68 8.23
CA ALA A 54 -4.67 -9.81 8.71
C ALA A 54 -6.17 -9.62 8.47
N HIS A 55 -6.60 -8.39 8.29
CA HIS A 55 -7.98 -7.99 8.00
C HIS A 55 -8.00 -6.70 7.16
N ASN A 56 -9.13 -6.41 6.55
CA ASN A 56 -9.35 -5.20 5.76
C ASN A 56 -10.07 -4.09 6.54
N GLU A 57 -10.32 -4.26 7.84
CA GLU A 57 -10.93 -3.22 8.66
C GLU A 57 -10.01 -1.99 8.81
N GLY A 58 -10.61 -0.87 9.20
CA GLY A 58 -9.85 0.33 9.53
C GLY A 58 -8.98 0.10 10.78
N PRO A 59 -7.79 0.75 10.86
CA PRO A 59 -6.90 0.57 11.98
C PRO A 59 -7.52 1.12 13.27
N VAL A 60 -7.38 0.38 14.38
CA VAL A 60 -7.90 0.76 15.70
C VAL A 60 -6.81 0.75 16.76
N GLY A 61 -6.98 1.49 17.84
CA GLY A 61 -6.06 1.48 18.98
C GLY A 61 -4.60 1.73 18.60
N MET A 62 -3.71 0.82 19.01
CA MET A 62 -2.27 0.90 18.73
C MET A 62 -1.94 0.82 17.25
N GLU A 63 -2.66 0.03 16.47
CA GLU A 63 -2.48 -0.06 15.02
C GLU A 63 -2.72 1.30 14.35
N ARG A 64 -3.79 2.00 14.75
CA ARG A 64 -4.08 3.36 14.26
C ARG A 64 -2.96 4.34 14.58
N TRP A 65 -2.44 4.26 15.78
CA TRP A 65 -1.30 5.09 16.20
C TRP A 65 -0.05 4.80 15.37
N ALA A 66 0.29 3.52 15.16
CA ALA A 66 1.43 3.10 14.36
C ALA A 66 1.31 3.53 12.89
N GLN A 67 0.12 3.36 12.28
CA GLN A 67 -0.13 3.83 10.92
C GLN A 67 -0.01 5.36 10.82
N ALA A 68 -0.57 6.09 11.77
CA ALA A 68 -0.45 7.55 11.78
C ALA A 68 1.00 7.99 11.91
N LEU A 69 1.80 7.38 12.79
CA LEU A 69 3.22 7.68 12.96
C LEU A 69 4.03 7.42 11.68
N MET A 70 3.76 6.30 10.99
CA MET A 70 4.41 5.98 9.72
C MET A 70 4.10 7.01 8.62
N LEU A 71 2.90 7.57 8.62
CA LEU A 71 2.44 8.50 7.58
C LEU A 71 2.70 9.98 7.92
N GLU A 72 3.01 10.28 9.18
CA GLU A 72 3.21 11.66 9.66
C GLU A 72 4.29 12.44 8.87
N PRO A 73 5.45 11.83 8.47
CA PRO A 73 6.44 12.55 7.68
C PRO A 73 5.91 13.05 6.32
N TYR A 74 5.04 12.30 5.66
CA TYR A 74 4.39 12.75 4.42
C TYR A 74 3.35 13.84 4.68
N ALA A 75 2.71 13.78 5.85
CA ALA A 75 1.62 14.69 6.22
C ALA A 75 2.06 16.13 6.51
N HIS A 76 3.36 16.42 6.59
CA HIS A 76 3.89 17.77 6.71
C HIS A 76 3.65 18.61 5.44
N SER A 77 3.61 17.98 4.26
CA SER A 77 3.44 18.67 2.96
C SER A 77 2.25 18.16 2.13
N ARG A 78 1.64 17.04 2.51
CA ARG A 78 0.54 16.41 1.77
C ARG A 78 -0.64 16.08 2.69
N ARG A 79 -1.85 16.04 2.14
CA ARG A 79 -3.00 15.41 2.79
C ARG A 79 -2.95 13.91 2.54
N VAL A 80 -2.39 13.13 3.49
CA VAL A 80 -2.24 11.68 3.33
C VAL A 80 -3.57 11.00 3.64
N TRP A 81 -3.94 10.04 2.79
CA TRP A 81 -5.11 9.18 2.92
C TRP A 81 -4.66 7.72 2.90
N TRP A 82 -4.49 7.12 4.07
CA TRP A 82 -4.34 5.68 4.17
C TRP A 82 -5.70 5.05 3.84
N VAL A 83 -5.76 4.22 2.80
CA VAL A 83 -6.99 3.59 2.32
C VAL A 83 -6.77 2.09 2.23
N ASN A 84 -7.56 1.32 2.98
CA ASN A 84 -7.52 -0.14 2.91
C ASN A 84 -8.58 -0.68 1.95
N ARG A 85 -8.42 -1.93 1.57
CA ARG A 85 -9.40 -2.72 0.84
C ARG A 85 -10.71 -2.80 1.62
N ARG A 86 -11.82 -2.98 0.93
CA ARG A 86 -13.12 -3.18 1.56
C ARG A 86 -13.12 -4.49 2.36
N PRO A 87 -13.68 -4.55 3.58
CA PRO A 87 -13.96 -5.79 4.27
C PRO A 87 -15.05 -6.62 3.55
N GLY A 88 -14.97 -7.94 3.68
CA GLY A 88 -15.94 -8.87 3.10
C GLY A 88 -15.69 -9.10 1.62
N LEU A 89 -14.43 -9.36 1.23
CA LEU A 89 -14.07 -9.73 -0.14
C LEU A 89 -14.69 -11.06 -0.54
N ALA A 90 -15.08 -11.18 -1.80
CA ALA A 90 -15.44 -12.47 -2.39
C ALA A 90 -14.21 -13.40 -2.39
N PRO A 91 -14.36 -14.72 -2.17
CA PRO A 91 -13.24 -15.65 -2.13
C PRO A 91 -12.44 -15.74 -3.43
N ASP A 92 -13.03 -15.35 -4.55
CA ASP A 92 -12.49 -15.29 -5.91
C ASP A 92 -12.18 -13.89 -6.39
N ALA A 93 -12.25 -12.88 -5.50
CA ALA A 93 -11.89 -11.51 -5.83
C ALA A 93 -10.48 -11.42 -6.43
N THR A 94 -10.33 -10.62 -7.48
CA THR A 94 -9.08 -10.36 -8.18
C THR A 94 -8.48 -9.03 -7.76
N ILE A 95 -7.21 -8.78 -8.09
CA ILE A 95 -6.61 -7.44 -7.90
C ILE A 95 -7.32 -6.38 -8.79
N ALA A 96 -7.86 -6.77 -9.94
CA ALA A 96 -8.65 -5.89 -10.79
C ALA A 96 -9.97 -5.45 -10.11
N ASP A 97 -10.66 -6.36 -9.40
CA ASP A 97 -11.84 -6.01 -8.61
C ASP A 97 -11.50 -5.02 -7.51
N LEU A 98 -10.39 -5.24 -6.78
CA LEU A 98 -9.94 -4.33 -5.74
C LEU A 98 -9.56 -2.95 -6.30
N ALA A 99 -8.92 -2.90 -7.46
CA ALA A 99 -8.58 -1.65 -8.16
C ALA A 99 -9.85 -0.93 -8.64
N GLY A 100 -10.83 -1.64 -9.16
CA GLY A 100 -12.12 -1.09 -9.60
C GLY A 100 -12.94 -0.47 -8.45
N GLU A 101 -13.03 -1.17 -7.30
CA GLU A 101 -13.65 -0.65 -6.08
C GLU A 101 -12.95 0.64 -5.60
N LEU A 102 -11.62 0.64 -5.59
CA LEU A 102 -10.81 1.80 -5.22
C LEU A 102 -11.02 2.96 -6.19
N ALA A 103 -10.96 2.72 -7.50
CA ALA A 103 -11.19 3.75 -8.52
C ALA A 103 -12.55 4.42 -8.34
N GLY A 104 -13.61 3.65 -8.13
CA GLY A 104 -14.94 4.16 -7.82
C GLY A 104 -14.97 5.04 -6.57
N ALA A 105 -14.24 4.66 -5.51
CA ALA A 105 -14.14 5.44 -4.29
C ALA A 105 -13.36 6.75 -4.52
N LEU A 106 -12.22 6.70 -5.23
CA LEU A 106 -11.39 7.88 -5.51
C LEU A 106 -12.13 8.90 -6.38
N ARG A 107 -12.83 8.47 -7.44
CA ARG A 107 -13.66 9.36 -8.27
C ARG A 107 -14.70 10.11 -7.43
N ARG A 108 -15.42 9.41 -6.57
CA ARG A 108 -16.45 10.03 -5.71
C ARG A 108 -15.88 10.92 -4.63
N GLN A 109 -14.70 10.57 -4.09
CA GLN A 109 -14.07 11.33 -3.00
C GLN A 109 -13.36 12.59 -3.48
N PHE A 110 -12.65 12.52 -4.62
CA PHE A 110 -11.76 13.60 -5.05
C PHE A 110 -12.20 14.31 -6.31
N GLY A 111 -12.97 13.66 -7.20
CA GLY A 111 -13.45 14.23 -8.47
C GLY A 111 -12.33 14.58 -9.47
N ARG A 112 -11.08 14.19 -9.18
CA ARG A 112 -9.88 14.45 -9.99
C ARG A 112 -8.82 13.38 -9.73
N PRO A 113 -7.82 13.20 -10.64
CA PRO A 113 -6.68 12.32 -10.40
C PRO A 113 -5.91 12.73 -9.14
N VAL A 114 -5.40 11.75 -8.40
CA VAL A 114 -4.63 11.92 -7.16
C VAL A 114 -3.30 11.18 -7.23
N ASP A 115 -2.36 11.56 -6.35
CA ASP A 115 -1.12 10.82 -6.16
C ASP A 115 -1.41 9.53 -5.41
N VAL A 116 -0.85 8.41 -5.90
CA VAL A 116 -1.05 7.09 -5.32
C VAL A 116 0.29 6.48 -4.95
N LEU A 117 0.46 6.11 -3.68
CA LEU A 117 1.59 5.36 -3.16
C LEU A 117 1.11 3.98 -2.71
N GLY A 118 1.52 2.95 -3.41
CA GLY A 118 1.23 1.56 -3.04
C GLY A 118 2.44 0.85 -2.45
N MET A 119 2.28 0.22 -1.29
CA MET A 119 3.34 -0.55 -0.63
C MET A 119 3.01 -2.04 -0.65
N SER A 120 3.94 -2.89 -1.12
CA SER A 120 3.77 -4.34 -1.18
C SER A 120 2.47 -4.71 -1.91
N THR A 121 1.56 -5.50 -1.33
CA THR A 121 0.23 -5.80 -1.91
C THR A 121 -0.54 -4.53 -2.32
N GLY A 122 -0.40 -3.42 -1.57
CA GLY A 122 -0.95 -2.12 -1.98
C GLY A 122 -0.33 -1.60 -3.27
N GLY A 123 0.94 -1.94 -3.55
CA GLY A 123 1.61 -1.66 -4.82
C GLY A 123 1.05 -2.48 -5.98
N SER A 124 0.70 -3.73 -5.74
CA SER A 124 0.01 -4.59 -6.72
C SER A 124 -1.35 -3.99 -7.11
N VAL A 125 -2.12 -3.52 -6.13
CA VAL A 125 -3.40 -2.81 -6.38
C VAL A 125 -3.18 -1.48 -7.10
N ALA A 126 -2.13 -0.71 -6.74
CA ALA A 126 -1.82 0.56 -7.36
C ALA A 126 -1.39 0.43 -8.83
N LEU A 127 -0.60 -0.61 -9.17
CA LEU A 127 -0.25 -0.93 -10.57
C LEU A 127 -1.49 -1.28 -11.38
N GLN A 128 -2.34 -2.17 -10.87
CA GLN A 128 -3.59 -2.52 -11.53
C GLN A 128 -4.51 -1.31 -11.71
N LEU A 129 -4.60 -0.45 -10.66
CA LEU A 129 -5.38 0.80 -10.72
C LEU A 129 -4.88 1.72 -11.85
N ALA A 130 -3.57 1.87 -11.98
CA ALA A 130 -2.98 2.74 -13.00
C ALA A 130 -3.18 2.19 -14.43
N VAL A 131 -3.23 0.87 -14.60
CA VAL A 131 -3.55 0.21 -15.88
C VAL A 131 -5.01 0.34 -16.23
N ASP A 132 -5.93 -0.04 -15.32
CA ASP A 132 -7.37 -0.13 -15.62
C ASP A 132 -8.10 1.22 -15.49
N HIS A 133 -7.60 2.13 -14.67
CA HIS A 133 -8.26 3.38 -14.30
C HIS A 133 -7.29 4.58 -14.29
N PRO A 134 -6.61 4.89 -15.42
CA PRO A 134 -5.63 5.96 -15.49
C PRO A 134 -6.20 7.34 -15.17
N ASP A 135 -7.50 7.52 -15.28
CA ASP A 135 -8.22 8.76 -14.99
C ASP A 135 -8.22 9.15 -13.51
N VAL A 136 -7.89 8.24 -12.60
CA VAL A 136 -7.83 8.52 -11.14
C VAL A 136 -6.41 8.64 -10.61
N VAL A 137 -5.38 8.32 -11.39
CA VAL A 137 -3.99 8.33 -10.97
C VAL A 137 -3.24 9.51 -11.60
N LYS A 138 -2.83 10.49 -10.78
CA LYS A 138 -2.01 11.62 -11.21
C LYS A 138 -0.54 11.23 -11.34
N ARG A 139 0.01 10.62 -10.31
CA ARG A 139 1.37 10.07 -10.20
C ARG A 139 1.33 8.78 -9.41
N LEU A 140 2.20 7.85 -9.73
CA LEU A 140 2.24 6.51 -9.15
C LEU A 140 3.57 6.27 -8.44
N ILE A 141 3.53 5.86 -7.19
CA ILE A 141 4.71 5.43 -6.43
C ILE A 141 4.48 3.99 -5.98
N ILE A 142 5.41 3.10 -6.34
CA ILE A 142 5.38 1.69 -6.01
C ILE A 142 6.57 1.36 -5.11
N VAL A 143 6.30 0.93 -3.89
CA VAL A 143 7.33 0.58 -2.90
C VAL A 143 7.26 -0.91 -2.59
N SER A 144 8.36 -1.62 -2.76
CA SER A 144 8.48 -3.06 -2.48
C SER A 144 7.37 -3.87 -3.18
N ALA A 145 7.07 -3.56 -4.44
CA ALA A 145 6.14 -4.28 -5.30
C ALA A 145 6.56 -4.21 -6.76
N ALA A 146 6.10 -5.16 -7.57
CA ALA A 146 6.38 -5.27 -9.00
C ALA A 146 5.15 -5.81 -9.74
N TYR A 147 5.22 -5.93 -11.06
CA TYR A 147 4.13 -6.39 -11.91
C TYR A 147 3.57 -7.79 -11.53
N ARG A 148 4.30 -8.56 -10.75
CA ARG A 148 3.89 -9.83 -10.14
C ARG A 148 4.76 -10.15 -8.94
N LEU A 149 4.29 -11.06 -8.08
CA LEU A 149 5.11 -11.66 -7.03
C LEU A 149 6.25 -12.51 -7.61
N GLY A 150 7.41 -12.46 -6.98
CA GLY A 150 8.46 -13.46 -7.20
C GLY A 150 8.03 -14.82 -6.65
N GLU A 151 8.64 -15.89 -7.16
CA GLU A 151 8.28 -17.27 -6.78
C GLU A 151 8.41 -17.51 -5.27
N ARG A 152 9.48 -16.98 -4.65
CA ARG A 152 9.68 -17.08 -3.19
C ARG A 152 8.58 -16.36 -2.40
N GLY A 153 8.20 -15.15 -2.84
CA GLY A 153 7.13 -14.36 -2.24
C GLY A 153 5.79 -15.09 -2.34
N ARG A 154 5.49 -15.60 -3.52
CA ARG A 154 4.29 -16.39 -3.81
C ARG A 154 4.18 -17.63 -2.90
N ASN A 155 5.25 -18.41 -2.81
CA ASN A 155 5.28 -19.59 -1.95
C ASN A 155 5.14 -19.25 -0.46
N ALA A 156 5.74 -18.14 -0.02
CA ALA A 156 5.61 -17.68 1.36
C ALA A 156 4.18 -17.23 1.70
N GLN A 157 3.55 -16.46 0.83
CA GLN A 157 2.16 -16.01 1.03
C GLN A 157 1.18 -17.20 1.02
N ARG A 158 1.36 -18.16 0.10
CA ARG A 158 0.57 -19.40 0.10
C ARG A 158 0.69 -20.15 1.41
N ARG A 159 1.93 -20.26 1.96
CA ARG A 159 2.15 -20.89 3.26
C ARG A 159 1.46 -20.13 4.38
N VAL A 160 1.53 -18.80 4.40
CA VAL A 160 0.81 -17.99 5.39
C VAL A 160 -0.69 -18.26 5.31
N ALA A 161 -1.28 -18.26 4.10
CA ALA A 161 -2.70 -18.56 3.90
C ALA A 161 -3.06 -19.96 4.41
N GLN A 162 -2.25 -20.98 4.12
CA GLN A 162 -2.45 -22.36 4.60
C GLN A 162 -2.42 -22.43 6.13
N GLU A 163 -1.47 -21.77 6.80
CA GLU A 163 -1.36 -21.80 8.26
C GLU A 163 -2.49 -21.00 8.93
N VAL A 164 -2.98 -19.93 8.30
CA VAL A 164 -4.17 -19.18 8.75
C VAL A 164 -5.43 -20.06 8.61
N GLN A 165 -5.63 -20.72 7.46
CA GLN A 165 -6.75 -21.63 7.24
C GLN A 165 -6.75 -22.82 8.20
N ALA A 166 -5.56 -23.29 8.60
CA ALA A 166 -5.39 -24.36 9.58
C ALA A 166 -5.47 -23.88 11.04
N GLU A 167 -5.87 -22.61 11.27
CA GLU A 167 -5.97 -21.97 12.60
C GLU A 167 -4.65 -22.03 13.40
N ARG A 168 -3.51 -21.90 12.71
CA ARG A 168 -2.16 -21.91 13.29
C ARG A 168 -1.48 -20.54 13.23
N PRO A 169 -1.99 -19.52 13.92
CA PRO A 169 -1.54 -18.14 13.76
C PRO A 169 -0.06 -17.94 14.10
N ARG A 170 0.51 -18.71 15.02
CA ARG A 170 1.95 -18.64 15.32
C ARG A 170 2.81 -19.11 14.15
N ARG A 171 2.39 -20.16 13.42
CA ARG A 171 3.10 -20.63 12.24
C ARG A 171 2.94 -19.66 11.07
N ALA A 172 1.76 -19.07 10.90
CA ALA A 172 1.53 -18.01 9.93
C ALA A 172 2.46 -16.82 10.18
N GLY A 173 2.57 -16.36 11.43
CA GLY A 173 3.50 -15.30 11.84
C GLY A 173 4.96 -15.67 11.56
N ALA A 174 5.39 -16.88 11.92
CA ALA A 174 6.75 -17.35 11.64
C ALA A 174 7.06 -17.34 10.14
N ALA A 175 6.14 -17.83 9.30
CA ALA A 175 6.32 -17.86 7.85
C ALA A 175 6.40 -16.44 7.25
N ALA A 176 5.52 -15.54 7.67
CA ALA A 176 5.48 -14.15 7.19
C ALA A 176 6.76 -13.39 7.58
N PHE A 177 7.13 -13.42 8.86
CA PHE A 177 8.27 -12.66 9.36
C PHE A 177 9.62 -13.18 8.86
N ALA A 178 9.77 -14.49 8.67
CA ALA A 178 11.00 -15.04 8.09
C ALA A 178 11.32 -14.44 6.71
N MET A 179 10.30 -14.09 5.93
CA MET A 179 10.49 -13.48 4.60
C MET A 179 10.94 -12.03 4.63
N LEU A 180 10.78 -11.34 5.77
CA LEU A 180 11.21 -9.95 5.92
C LEU A 180 12.74 -9.83 6.14
N GLY A 181 13.41 -10.95 6.43
CA GLY A 181 14.84 -10.98 6.71
C GLY A 181 15.72 -10.96 5.44
N ALA A 182 16.80 -10.17 5.48
CA ALA A 182 17.73 -10.03 4.36
C ALA A 182 18.69 -11.23 4.19
N GLY A 183 18.82 -12.10 5.20
CA GLY A 183 19.76 -13.24 5.19
C GLY A 183 19.33 -14.38 6.12
N PRO A 184 20.03 -15.54 6.12
CA PRO A 184 19.61 -16.72 6.88
C PRO A 184 19.44 -16.48 8.37
N ALA A 185 20.37 -15.77 9.02
CA ALA A 185 20.32 -15.48 10.44
C ALA A 185 19.14 -14.55 10.78
N SER A 186 18.96 -13.46 10.03
CA SER A 186 17.83 -12.54 10.22
C SER A 186 16.49 -13.22 9.94
N ARG A 187 16.40 -14.10 8.96
CA ARG A 187 15.19 -14.89 8.69
C ARG A 187 14.81 -15.79 9.86
N ARG A 188 15.82 -16.46 10.48
CA ARG A 188 15.59 -17.31 11.63
C ARG A 188 15.09 -16.50 12.84
N LEU A 189 15.77 -15.38 13.13
CA LEU A 189 15.40 -14.50 14.23
C LEU A 189 14.00 -13.91 14.05
N LEU A 190 13.72 -13.37 12.87
CA LEU A 190 12.40 -12.83 12.54
C LEU A 190 11.33 -13.92 12.53
N GLY A 191 11.63 -15.13 12.09
CA GLY A 191 10.71 -16.27 12.17
C GLY A 191 10.33 -16.61 13.61
N VAL A 192 11.29 -16.60 14.56
CA VAL A 192 11.01 -16.77 16.00
C VAL A 192 10.15 -15.61 16.52
N LEU A 193 10.51 -14.37 16.20
CA LEU A 193 9.69 -13.21 16.58
C LEU A 193 8.27 -13.30 16.01
N GLY A 194 8.13 -13.67 14.74
CA GLY A 194 6.84 -13.91 14.11
C GLY A 194 6.03 -15.02 14.76
N TRP A 195 6.69 -16.08 15.26
CA TRP A 195 6.02 -17.13 16.03
C TRP A 195 5.49 -16.60 17.37
N LEU A 196 6.27 -15.80 18.08
CA LEU A 196 5.86 -15.19 19.35
C LEU A 196 4.67 -14.24 19.15
N LEU A 197 4.72 -13.37 18.15
CA LEU A 197 3.71 -12.36 17.86
C LEU A 197 2.54 -12.91 17.03
N GLY A 198 2.67 -14.07 16.42
CA GLY A 198 1.73 -14.59 15.43
C GLY A 198 0.30 -14.70 15.94
N ARG A 199 0.08 -15.07 17.21
CA ARG A 199 -1.27 -15.12 17.81
C ARG A 199 -1.91 -13.74 17.90
N SER A 200 -1.14 -12.72 18.24
CA SER A 200 -1.64 -11.34 18.30
C SER A 200 -1.96 -10.79 16.92
N MET A 201 -1.14 -11.10 15.90
CA MET A 201 -1.24 -10.54 14.55
C MET A 201 -2.22 -11.31 13.66
N TYR A 202 -2.19 -12.63 13.72
CA TYR A 202 -2.95 -13.51 12.82
C TYR A 202 -4.10 -14.26 13.51
N GLY A 203 -4.24 -14.14 14.84
CA GLY A 203 -5.32 -14.80 15.58
C GLY A 203 -6.72 -14.26 15.25
N LYS A 204 -6.77 -13.11 14.59
CA LYS A 204 -8.00 -12.47 14.07
C LYS A 204 -7.97 -12.31 12.55
N ALA A 205 -7.14 -13.11 11.87
CA ALA A 205 -7.08 -13.08 10.41
C ALA A 205 -8.46 -13.43 9.83
N THR A 206 -8.90 -12.63 8.87
CA THR A 206 -10.20 -12.79 8.22
C THR A 206 -10.05 -13.53 6.88
N PRO A 207 -11.13 -14.07 6.31
CA PRO A 207 -11.15 -14.60 4.96
C PRO A 207 -10.62 -13.61 3.90
N ASP A 208 -10.74 -12.30 4.14
CA ASP A 208 -10.23 -11.23 3.27
C ASP A 208 -8.72 -11.33 3.03
N MET A 209 -7.95 -11.69 4.07
CA MET A 209 -6.51 -11.90 3.92
C MET A 209 -6.22 -13.02 2.93
N ILE A 210 -6.95 -14.13 3.02
CA ILE A 210 -6.77 -15.29 2.15
C ILE A 210 -7.19 -14.95 0.72
N ALA A 211 -8.32 -14.26 0.55
CA ALA A 211 -8.78 -13.79 -0.75
C ALA A 211 -7.76 -12.85 -1.39
N THR A 212 -7.21 -11.91 -0.62
CA THR A 212 -6.16 -10.99 -1.10
C THR A 212 -4.88 -11.73 -1.52
N ILE A 213 -4.43 -12.72 -0.74
CA ILE A 213 -3.26 -13.55 -1.11
C ILE A 213 -3.51 -14.29 -2.43
N ARG A 214 -4.69 -14.86 -2.62
CA ARG A 214 -5.05 -15.57 -3.85
C ARG A 214 -5.13 -14.62 -5.05
N ALA A 215 -5.70 -13.44 -4.85
CA ALA A 215 -5.79 -12.41 -5.87
C ALA A 215 -4.38 -11.97 -6.33
N GLU A 216 -3.47 -11.70 -5.39
CA GLU A 216 -2.11 -11.27 -5.69
C GLU A 216 -1.27 -12.39 -6.32
N ASP A 217 -1.52 -13.65 -5.95
CA ASP A 217 -0.86 -14.81 -6.52
C ASP A 217 -1.13 -15.02 -8.02
N GLN A 218 -2.29 -14.53 -8.50
CA GLN A 218 -2.71 -14.61 -9.89
C GLN A 218 -2.30 -13.38 -10.71
N LEU A 219 -1.81 -12.31 -10.04
CA LEU A 219 -1.45 -11.08 -10.72
C LEU A 219 -0.21 -11.26 -11.61
N ASP A 220 -0.34 -10.91 -12.88
CA ASP A 220 0.78 -10.66 -13.80
C ASP A 220 0.39 -9.54 -14.76
N LEU A 221 0.98 -8.36 -14.58
CA LEU A 221 0.73 -7.18 -15.41
C LEU A 221 1.80 -6.93 -16.46
N ARG A 222 2.71 -7.90 -16.69
CA ARG A 222 3.88 -7.68 -17.55
C ARG A 222 3.52 -7.08 -18.91
N ASP A 223 2.52 -7.65 -19.55
CA ASP A 223 2.14 -7.28 -20.92
C ASP A 223 1.28 -6.02 -20.98
N ARG A 224 0.90 -5.45 -19.82
CA ARG A 224 0.03 -4.30 -19.70
C ARG A 224 0.69 -3.05 -19.08
N LEU A 225 1.92 -3.18 -18.55
CA LEU A 225 2.61 -2.06 -17.90
C LEU A 225 2.85 -0.87 -18.83
N HIS A 226 2.95 -1.11 -20.15
CA HIS A 226 3.10 -0.07 -21.15
C HIS A 226 1.87 0.85 -21.30
N GLU A 227 0.71 0.44 -20.75
CA GLU A 227 -0.53 1.23 -20.72
C GLU A 227 -0.51 2.31 -19.63
N ILE A 228 0.42 2.22 -18.64
CA ILE A 228 0.51 3.19 -17.55
C ILE A 228 1.05 4.52 -18.10
N SER A 229 0.21 5.53 -18.13
CA SER A 229 0.54 6.88 -18.60
C SER A 229 1.06 7.79 -17.48
N ALA A 230 0.70 7.51 -16.22
CA ALA A 230 1.10 8.31 -15.06
C ALA A 230 2.63 8.28 -14.85
N PRO A 231 3.28 9.42 -14.54
CA PRO A 231 4.64 9.42 -14.06
C PRO A 231 4.79 8.47 -12.87
N THR A 232 5.76 7.55 -12.94
CA THR A 232 5.87 6.43 -12.00
C THR A 232 7.24 6.38 -11.35
N LEU A 233 7.27 6.18 -10.02
CA LEU A 233 8.46 5.88 -9.24
C LEU A 233 8.37 4.47 -8.68
N VAL A 234 9.32 3.60 -9.03
CA VAL A 234 9.46 2.25 -8.49
C VAL A 234 10.61 2.24 -7.49
N ILE A 235 10.34 1.80 -6.26
CA ILE A 235 11.34 1.69 -5.18
C ILE A 235 11.40 0.25 -4.71
N GLY A 236 12.58 -0.36 -4.73
CA GLY A 236 12.80 -1.73 -4.29
C GLY A 236 14.09 -1.90 -3.48
N GLY A 237 14.19 -3.02 -2.77
CA GLY A 237 15.41 -3.40 -2.06
C GLY A 237 16.14 -4.55 -2.79
N GLU A 238 17.46 -4.48 -2.91
CA GLU A 238 18.25 -5.52 -3.60
C GLU A 238 18.12 -6.92 -2.97
N ARG A 239 17.84 -6.97 -1.65
CA ARG A 239 17.68 -8.23 -0.91
C ARG A 239 16.22 -8.51 -0.55
N ASP A 240 15.29 -7.92 -1.29
CA ASP A 240 13.86 -8.24 -1.13
C ASP A 240 13.61 -9.71 -1.47
N ALA A 241 12.97 -10.44 -0.56
CA ALA A 241 12.70 -11.86 -0.75
C ALA A 241 11.34 -12.14 -1.42
N PHE A 242 10.44 -11.15 -1.47
CA PHE A 242 9.14 -11.24 -2.15
C PHE A 242 9.28 -10.86 -3.62
N TYR A 243 10.11 -9.84 -3.90
CA TYR A 243 10.37 -9.34 -5.25
C TYR A 243 11.88 -9.29 -5.48
N SER A 244 12.34 -9.82 -6.59
CA SER A 244 13.77 -9.72 -6.93
C SER A 244 14.11 -8.35 -7.52
N GLU A 245 15.38 -7.95 -7.43
CA GLU A 245 15.91 -6.77 -8.12
C GLU A 245 15.52 -6.78 -9.61
N GLN A 246 15.56 -7.97 -10.25
CA GLN A 246 15.17 -8.13 -11.64
C GLN A 246 13.70 -7.76 -11.87
N LEU A 247 12.78 -8.12 -10.95
CA LEU A 247 11.37 -7.78 -11.10
C LEU A 247 11.14 -6.27 -10.97
N PHE A 248 11.83 -5.57 -10.06
CA PHE A 248 11.76 -4.11 -9.97
C PHE A 248 12.28 -3.44 -11.23
N THR A 249 13.45 -3.91 -11.73
CA THR A 249 14.07 -3.40 -12.96
C THR A 249 13.15 -3.59 -14.17
N GLN A 250 12.56 -4.78 -14.32
CA GLN A 250 11.62 -5.07 -15.41
C GLN A 250 10.34 -4.23 -15.28
N THR A 251 9.81 -4.06 -14.07
CA THR A 251 8.61 -3.24 -13.84
C THR A 251 8.86 -1.81 -14.31
N ALA A 252 9.96 -1.21 -13.87
CA ALA A 252 10.30 0.14 -14.29
C ALA A 252 10.59 0.23 -15.82
N ALA A 253 11.30 -0.74 -16.39
CA ALA A 253 11.63 -0.72 -17.81
C ALA A 253 10.41 -0.83 -18.74
N LEU A 254 9.33 -1.46 -18.27
CA LEU A 254 8.10 -1.66 -19.05
C LEU A 254 7.10 -0.48 -18.93
N ILE A 255 7.27 0.40 -17.93
CA ILE A 255 6.42 1.60 -17.78
C ILE A 255 7.09 2.77 -18.51
N PRO A 256 6.40 3.43 -19.48
CA PRO A 256 7.02 4.44 -20.36
C PRO A 256 7.66 5.62 -19.63
N ASN A 257 6.97 6.15 -18.62
CA ASN A 257 7.42 7.31 -17.84
C ASN A 257 7.73 6.89 -16.39
N SER A 258 8.84 6.16 -16.21
CA SER A 258 9.20 5.62 -14.90
C SER A 258 10.65 5.94 -14.49
N GLN A 259 10.83 5.98 -13.16
CA GLN A 259 12.13 6.03 -12.48
C GLN A 259 12.24 4.82 -11.55
N LEU A 260 13.47 4.29 -11.39
CA LEU A 260 13.77 3.19 -10.48
C LEU A 260 14.80 3.62 -9.43
N LEU A 261 14.46 3.40 -8.17
CA LEU A 261 15.38 3.51 -7.03
C LEU A 261 15.56 2.12 -6.39
N LEU A 262 16.79 1.61 -6.41
CA LEU A 262 17.15 0.38 -5.69
C LEU A 262 17.96 0.72 -4.46
N TYR A 263 17.47 0.31 -3.31
CA TYR A 263 18.14 0.50 -2.02
C TYR A 263 19.12 -0.65 -1.78
N GLU A 264 20.42 -0.32 -1.78
CA GLU A 264 21.51 -1.30 -1.62
C GLU A 264 21.37 -2.06 -0.31
N GLY A 265 21.43 -3.39 -0.38
CA GLY A 265 21.39 -4.29 0.77
C GLY A 265 20.07 -4.30 1.56
N GLN A 266 19.04 -3.56 1.14
CA GLN A 266 17.77 -3.53 1.85
C GLN A 266 16.90 -4.74 1.51
N SER A 267 16.22 -5.25 2.56
CA SER A 267 15.16 -6.27 2.44
C SER A 267 13.81 -5.61 2.18
N HIS A 268 12.77 -6.41 2.02
CA HIS A 268 11.37 -5.95 1.91
C HIS A 268 10.99 -4.94 3.02
N MET A 269 11.25 -5.31 4.27
CA MET A 269 11.00 -4.43 5.42
C MET A 269 12.00 -3.27 5.48
N GLY A 270 13.29 -3.52 5.15
CA GLY A 270 14.31 -2.49 5.16
C GLY A 270 14.02 -1.34 4.20
N THR A 271 13.48 -1.64 3.01
CA THR A 271 13.02 -0.65 2.04
C THR A 271 11.87 0.18 2.61
N SER A 272 10.84 -0.50 3.15
CA SER A 272 9.63 0.14 3.66
C SER A 272 9.87 1.02 4.91
N THR A 273 10.95 0.76 5.65
CA THR A 273 11.34 1.51 6.85
C THR A 273 12.60 2.35 6.65
N SER A 274 13.08 2.50 5.42
CA SER A 274 14.24 3.34 5.12
C SER A 274 13.99 4.81 5.47
N ARG A 275 15.00 5.45 6.04
CA ARG A 275 14.96 6.90 6.32
C ARG A 275 14.88 7.74 5.06
N ASP A 276 15.38 7.22 3.93
CA ASP A 276 15.40 7.93 2.65
C ASP A 276 14.05 7.84 1.92
N LEU A 277 13.18 6.86 2.28
CA LEU A 277 11.94 6.61 1.57
C LEU A 277 11.03 7.84 1.46
N VAL A 278 10.85 8.55 2.57
CA VAL A 278 9.99 9.75 2.61
C VAL A 278 10.55 10.85 1.72
N SER A 279 11.86 11.12 1.83
CA SER A 279 12.52 12.17 1.03
C SER A 279 12.51 11.84 -0.46
N ASP A 280 12.69 10.58 -0.84
CA ASP A 280 12.69 10.16 -2.23
C ASP A 280 11.28 10.24 -2.84
N VAL A 281 10.25 9.83 -2.09
CA VAL A 281 8.85 9.96 -2.52
C VAL A 281 8.44 11.43 -2.66
N LEU A 282 8.71 12.27 -1.66
CA LEU A 282 8.37 13.69 -1.71
C LEU A 282 9.17 14.42 -2.79
N GLY A 283 10.46 14.11 -2.94
CA GLY A 283 11.30 14.67 -4.01
C GLY A 283 10.78 14.33 -5.40
N PHE A 284 10.30 13.11 -5.63
CA PHE A 284 9.65 12.74 -6.89
C PHE A 284 8.35 13.52 -7.12
N LEU A 285 7.51 13.64 -6.09
CA LEU A 285 6.24 14.37 -6.19
C LEU A 285 6.47 15.87 -6.47
N ASP A 286 7.43 16.49 -5.79
CA ASP A 286 7.71 17.92 -5.94
C ASP A 286 8.37 18.24 -7.29
N ALA A 287 9.27 17.38 -7.79
CA ALA A 287 9.90 17.54 -9.10
C ALA A 287 8.89 17.51 -10.25
N GLN A 288 7.86 16.67 -10.17
CA GLN A 288 6.80 16.62 -11.19
C GLN A 288 5.86 17.83 -11.15
N ASP A 289 5.73 18.50 -10.01
CA ASP A 289 4.92 19.71 -9.90
C ASP A 289 5.62 20.92 -10.57
N ILE A 290 6.96 20.93 -10.63
CA ILE A 290 7.77 22.02 -11.21
C ILE A 290 7.87 21.90 -12.74
N ALA A 291 7.85 20.69 -13.30
CA ALA A 291 8.03 20.43 -14.73
C ALA A 291 6.87 19.60 -15.31
N PRO A 292 5.64 20.12 -15.38
CA PRO A 292 4.55 19.41 -16.01
C PRO A 292 4.81 19.30 -17.51
N GLY A 293 4.95 18.06 -18.02
CA GLY A 293 5.19 17.77 -19.44
C GLY A 293 6.64 17.55 -19.87
N ALA A 294 7.57 17.38 -18.93
CA ALA A 294 8.90 16.91 -19.27
C ALA A 294 8.80 15.56 -20.03
N ALA A 295 9.52 15.45 -21.16
CA ALA A 295 9.54 14.27 -22.01
C ALA A 295 9.80 13.01 -21.18
N PRO A 296 9.26 11.83 -21.60
CA PRO A 296 9.41 10.58 -20.87
C PRO A 296 10.90 10.31 -20.60
N GLY A 297 11.29 10.50 -19.35
CA GLY A 297 12.67 10.33 -18.92
C GLY A 297 13.05 8.86 -18.99
N ARG A 298 14.26 8.59 -19.51
CA ARG A 298 14.89 7.27 -19.40
C ARG A 298 14.82 6.80 -17.95
N SER A 299 14.45 5.54 -17.75
CA SER A 299 14.57 4.85 -16.46
C SER A 299 15.99 5.10 -15.89
N ILE A 300 16.07 5.90 -14.82
CA ILE A 300 17.34 6.20 -14.16
C ILE A 300 17.48 5.22 -13.02
N ARG A 301 18.46 4.33 -13.10
CA ARG A 301 18.84 3.47 -11.99
C ARG A 301 19.75 4.27 -11.06
N VAL A 302 19.26 4.58 -9.85
CA VAL A 302 20.07 5.17 -8.80
C VAL A 302 20.15 4.16 -7.66
N SER A 303 21.32 3.56 -7.48
CA SER A 303 21.63 2.76 -6.29
C SER A 303 22.19 3.73 -5.24
N ARG A 304 21.54 3.85 -4.08
CA ARG A 304 22.06 4.63 -2.96
C ARG A 304 22.83 3.70 -2.02
N ARG A 305 24.14 3.94 -1.89
CA ARG A 305 24.97 3.35 -0.84
C ARG A 305 24.58 3.95 0.50
N ARG A 306 24.54 3.11 1.54
CA ARG A 306 24.63 3.62 2.91
C ARG A 306 25.95 4.36 3.05
N ASP A 307 25.94 5.64 3.33
CA ASP A 307 27.11 6.28 3.91
C ASP A 307 27.38 5.55 5.22
N ARG A 308 28.47 4.76 5.23
CA ARG A 308 29.03 4.29 6.48
C ARG A 308 29.49 5.55 7.20
N ALA A 309 28.73 6.00 8.21
CA ALA A 309 29.26 6.92 9.20
C ALA A 309 30.55 6.27 9.70
N THR A 310 31.67 6.83 9.32
CA THR A 310 32.96 6.59 9.94
C THR A 310 32.92 7.31 11.30
N ASP A 311 32.74 6.52 12.35
CA ASP A 311 33.25 6.82 13.68
C ASP A 311 34.27 5.76 14.07
#